data_b8e6f2d0c282d5ee6a14afce115bf1a0
#
_entry.id   b8e6f2d0c282d5ee6a14afce115bf1a0
#
_cell.length_a   1.000
_cell.length_b   1.000
_cell.length_c   1.000
_cell.angle_alpha   90.00
_cell.angle_beta   90.00
_cell.angle_gamma   90.00
#
_symmetry.space_group_name_H-M   'P 1'
#
loop_
_entity.id
_entity.type
_entity.pdbx_description
1 polymer ?
#
loop_
_entity_poly.entity_id
_entity_poly.type
_entity_poly.pdbx_seq_one_letter_code
_entity_poly.pdbx_strand_id
1 'polypeptide(L)'
;MVDSTLRNMTKHSRLKVGTFMVEFNTPGIGQILKAAGCEYVLVDMEHSGFSISDVKQILRYMQAADMPVIVRPPSKEYHHAARVLDMGAGALMFPM
;
A
#
# COMPACT_ATOMS: atom_id res chain seq x y z
N MET A 1 1.43 14.73 3.66
CA MET A 1 2.88 14.62 3.39
C MET A 1 3.12 13.44 2.46
N VAL A 2 3.91 13.64 1.44
CA VAL A 2 4.25 12.56 0.50
C VAL A 2 5.34 11.69 1.14
N ASP A 3 5.10 10.39 1.20
CA ASP A 3 6.08 9.44 1.67
C ASP A 3 7.14 9.25 0.58
N SER A 4 8.38 9.61 0.85
CA SER A 4 9.49 9.48 -0.09
C SER A 4 10.20 8.13 -0.03
N THR A 5 9.79 7.24 0.87
CA THR A 5 10.47 5.96 1.10
C THR A 5 10.50 5.09 -0.16
N LEU A 6 9.35 4.96 -0.83
CA LEU A 6 9.27 4.19 -2.08
C LEU A 6 10.16 4.80 -3.17
N ARG A 7 10.16 6.12 -3.29
CA ARG A 7 11.03 6.81 -4.25
C ARG A 7 12.50 6.53 -3.95
N ASN A 8 12.90 6.55 -2.70
CA ASN A 8 14.27 6.27 -2.30
C ASN A 8 14.65 4.82 -2.62
N MET A 9 13.73 3.87 -2.45
CA MET A 9 13.97 2.47 -2.79
C MET A 9 14.28 2.29 -4.27
N THR A 10 13.66 3.07 -5.16
CA THR A 10 13.88 2.96 -6.60
C THR A 10 15.24 3.49 -7.06
N LYS A 11 15.97 4.19 -6.20
CA LYS A 11 17.30 4.72 -6.52
C LYS A 11 18.40 3.67 -6.36
N HIS A 12 18.11 2.54 -5.80
CA HIS A 12 19.06 1.46 -5.58
C HIS A 12 18.73 0.28 -6.48
N SER A 13 19.76 -0.37 -7.04
CA SER A 13 19.58 -1.46 -8.00
C SER A 13 19.36 -2.83 -7.35
N ARG A 14 19.43 -2.92 -6.02
CA ARG A 14 19.22 -4.20 -5.34
C ARG A 14 17.78 -4.68 -5.46
N LEU A 15 17.59 -5.98 -5.34
CA LEU A 15 16.26 -6.58 -5.32
C LEU A 15 15.48 -6.11 -4.08
N LYS A 16 14.23 -5.75 -4.29
CA LYS A 16 13.30 -5.40 -3.21
C LYS A 16 12.18 -6.42 -3.21
N VAL A 17 11.79 -6.86 -2.01
CA VAL A 17 10.78 -7.91 -1.86
C VAL A 17 9.59 -7.35 -1.11
N GLY A 18 8.41 -7.52 -1.69
CA GLY A 18 7.14 -7.13 -1.08
C GLY A 18 6.08 -8.15 -1.37
N THR A 19 4.85 -7.88 -0.95
CA THR A 19 3.73 -8.77 -1.17
C THR A 19 2.47 -8.02 -1.56
N PHE A 20 1.57 -8.72 -2.24
CA PHE A 20 0.19 -8.27 -2.42
C PHE A 20 -0.61 -8.54 -1.16
N MET A 21 -1.54 -7.65 -0.85
CA MET A 21 -2.47 -7.83 0.23
C MET A 21 -3.90 -7.69 -0.30
N VAL A 22 -4.66 -8.78 -0.22
CA VAL A 22 -6.00 -8.87 -0.78
C VAL A 22 -7.02 -9.40 0.23
N GLU A 23 -6.58 -9.83 1.41
CA GLU A 23 -7.45 -10.56 2.34
C GLU A 23 -7.41 -9.99 3.76
N PHE A 24 -6.22 -9.79 4.33
CA PHE A 24 -6.10 -9.46 5.75
C PHE A 24 -6.01 -7.96 5.95
N ASN A 25 -6.76 -7.44 6.93
CA ASN A 25 -6.73 -6.02 7.30
C ASN A 25 -6.68 -5.82 8.82
N THR A 26 -6.03 -6.74 9.53
CA THR A 26 -5.91 -6.66 10.99
C THR A 26 -4.86 -5.62 11.41
N PRO A 27 -4.99 -5.02 12.62
CA PRO A 27 -4.06 -3.97 13.05
C PRO A 27 -2.59 -4.36 13.07
N GLY A 28 -2.26 -5.62 13.33
CA GLY A 28 -0.87 -6.07 13.43
C GLY A 28 -0.24 -6.50 12.11
N ILE A 29 -0.98 -6.43 10.98
CA ILE A 29 -0.51 -7.02 9.73
C ILE A 29 0.77 -6.37 9.20
N GLY A 30 0.92 -5.06 9.36
CA GLY A 30 2.11 -4.36 8.91
C GLY A 30 3.37 -4.82 9.64
N GLN A 31 3.25 -5.03 10.93
CA GLN A 31 4.37 -5.49 11.75
C GLN A 31 4.74 -6.95 11.44
N ILE A 32 3.74 -7.78 11.18
CA ILE A 32 3.94 -9.17 10.78
C ILE A 32 4.71 -9.23 9.46
N LEU A 33 4.26 -8.46 8.46
CA LEU A 33 4.90 -8.44 7.16
C LEU A 33 6.33 -7.89 7.23
N LYS A 34 6.54 -6.87 8.03
CA LYS A 34 7.87 -6.31 8.22
C LYS A 34 8.81 -7.33 8.87
N ALA A 35 8.34 -8.04 9.90
CA ALA A 35 9.11 -9.09 10.55
C ALA A 35 9.42 -10.24 9.59
N ALA A 36 8.54 -10.50 8.62
CA ALA A 36 8.75 -11.52 7.60
C ALA A 36 9.72 -11.10 6.50
N GLY A 37 10.18 -9.85 6.50
CA GLY A 37 11.15 -9.36 5.52
C GLY A 37 10.58 -8.60 4.35
N CYS A 38 9.28 -8.30 4.35
CA CYS A 38 8.68 -7.46 3.31
C CYS A 38 9.18 -6.03 3.44
N GLU A 39 9.55 -5.43 2.31
CA GLU A 39 10.03 -4.06 2.26
C GLU A 39 8.96 -3.08 1.84
N TYR A 40 7.90 -3.58 1.20
CA TYR A 40 6.74 -2.81 0.80
C TYR A 40 5.55 -3.74 0.69
N VAL A 41 4.35 -3.16 0.63
CA VAL A 41 3.10 -3.90 0.46
C VAL A 41 2.31 -3.26 -0.66
N LEU A 42 1.72 -4.08 -1.52
CA LEU A 42 0.79 -3.62 -2.54
C LEU A 42 -0.61 -4.01 -2.11
N VAL A 43 -1.42 -3.01 -1.73
CA VAL A 43 -2.81 -3.21 -1.33
C VAL A 43 -3.68 -3.11 -2.57
N ASP A 44 -4.42 -4.18 -2.86
CA ASP A 44 -5.21 -4.27 -4.09
C ASP A 44 -6.68 -3.98 -3.79
N MET A 45 -7.26 -3.01 -4.51
CA MET A 45 -8.68 -2.72 -4.48
C MET A 45 -9.40 -3.19 -5.74
N GLU A 46 -8.65 -3.62 -6.77
CA GLU A 46 -9.26 -4.08 -8.02
C GLU A 46 -9.81 -5.49 -7.89
N HIS A 47 -9.03 -6.38 -7.30
CA HIS A 47 -9.35 -7.80 -7.22
C HIS A 47 -9.48 -8.30 -5.78
N SER A 48 -9.86 -7.41 -4.86
CA SER A 48 -10.11 -7.76 -3.46
C SER A 48 -11.50 -7.28 -3.04
N GLY A 49 -11.88 -7.64 -1.83
CA GLY A 49 -13.10 -7.14 -1.22
C GLY A 49 -12.93 -5.87 -0.40
N PHE A 50 -11.75 -5.23 -0.46
CA PHE A 50 -11.51 -4.05 0.36
C PHE A 50 -12.31 -2.85 -0.11
N SER A 51 -13.04 -2.23 0.82
CA SER A 51 -13.68 -0.93 0.63
C SER A 51 -12.67 0.19 0.83
N ILE A 52 -13.09 1.43 0.52
CA ILE A 52 -12.25 2.60 0.78
C ILE A 52 -11.97 2.75 2.28
N SER A 53 -12.93 2.40 3.14
CA SER A 53 -12.73 2.43 4.59
C SER A 53 -11.71 1.39 5.04
N ASP A 54 -11.74 0.20 4.46
CA ASP A 54 -10.77 -0.85 4.75
C ASP A 54 -9.35 -0.36 4.42
N VAL A 55 -9.18 0.24 3.25
CA VAL A 55 -7.86 0.71 2.81
C VAL A 55 -7.36 1.84 3.70
N LYS A 56 -8.24 2.73 4.14
CA LYS A 56 -7.85 3.77 5.08
C LYS A 56 -7.29 3.18 6.36
N GLN A 57 -7.93 2.15 6.91
CA GLN A 57 -7.45 1.47 8.10
C GLN A 57 -6.11 0.77 7.84
N ILE A 58 -6.01 0.06 6.73
CA ILE A 58 -4.78 -0.64 6.35
C ILE A 58 -3.60 0.34 6.26
N LEU A 59 -3.82 1.50 5.64
CA LEU A 59 -2.78 2.51 5.52
C LEU A 59 -2.30 2.99 6.91
N ARG A 60 -3.20 3.14 7.87
CA ARG A 60 -2.81 3.52 9.24
C ARG A 60 -2.01 2.41 9.93
N TYR A 61 -2.40 1.14 9.73
CA TYR A 61 -1.67 0.00 10.30
C TYR A 61 -0.26 -0.10 9.69
N MET A 62 -0.14 0.15 8.39
CA MET A 62 1.17 0.12 7.72
C MET A 62 2.04 1.29 8.16
N GLN A 63 1.47 2.48 8.34
CA GLN A 63 2.21 3.63 8.86
C GLN A 63 2.76 3.36 10.25
N ALA A 64 1.99 2.69 11.10
CA ALA A 64 2.43 2.33 12.45
C ALA A 64 3.62 1.37 12.44
N ALA A 65 3.80 0.62 11.37
CA ALA A 65 4.90 -0.33 11.20
C ALA A 65 6.02 0.21 10.29
N ASP A 66 5.93 1.46 9.87
CA ASP A 66 6.85 2.06 8.90
C ASP A 66 6.95 1.25 7.61
N MET A 67 5.82 0.70 7.15
CA MET A 67 5.75 -0.12 5.95
C MET A 67 5.25 0.74 4.79
N PRO A 68 6.07 0.91 3.73
CA PRO A 68 5.63 1.62 2.53
C PRO A 68 4.51 0.87 1.81
N VAL A 69 3.52 1.61 1.28
CA VAL A 69 2.34 1.00 0.64
C VAL A 69 2.14 1.57 -0.76
N ILE A 70 2.01 0.65 -1.71
CA ILE A 70 1.49 0.95 -3.05
C ILE A 70 0.03 0.50 -3.05
N VAL A 71 -0.88 1.31 -3.58
CA VAL A 71 -2.28 0.94 -3.70
C VAL A 71 -2.66 0.82 -5.17
N ARG A 72 -3.32 -0.29 -5.51
CA ARG A 72 -3.97 -0.41 -6.82
C ARG A 72 -5.44 -0.02 -6.63
N PRO A 73 -5.86 1.18 -7.13
CA PRO A 73 -7.25 1.61 -6.98
C PRO A 73 -8.19 0.72 -7.78
N PRO A 74 -9.51 0.78 -7.51
CA PRO A 74 -10.46 -0.12 -8.18
C PRO A 74 -10.67 0.21 -9.66
N SER A 75 -10.29 1.41 -10.10
CA SER A 75 -10.41 1.81 -11.50
C SER A 75 -9.41 2.91 -11.81
N LYS A 76 -9.38 3.34 -13.07
CA LYS A 76 -8.55 4.47 -13.52
C LYS A 76 -9.22 5.83 -13.29
N GLU A 77 -10.44 5.84 -12.73
CA GLU A 77 -11.16 7.08 -12.49
C GLU A 77 -10.39 8.00 -11.54
N TYR A 78 -10.39 9.30 -11.87
CA TYR A 78 -9.64 10.28 -11.10
C TYR A 78 -9.99 10.23 -9.61
N HIS A 79 -11.29 10.13 -9.27
CA HIS A 79 -11.70 10.18 -7.88
C HIS A 79 -11.20 8.97 -7.08
N HIS A 80 -11.03 7.82 -7.71
CA HIS A 80 -10.46 6.65 -7.04
C HIS A 80 -8.98 6.86 -6.73
N ALA A 81 -8.21 7.36 -7.69
CA ALA A 81 -6.79 7.62 -7.50
C ALA A 81 -6.55 8.72 -6.48
N ALA A 82 -7.28 9.83 -6.62
CA ALA A 82 -7.13 10.98 -5.73
C ALA A 82 -7.45 10.61 -4.28
N ARG A 83 -8.49 9.83 -4.07
CA ARG A 83 -8.93 9.45 -2.73
C ARG A 83 -7.90 8.61 -2.00
N VAL A 84 -7.30 7.62 -2.67
CA VAL A 84 -6.29 6.79 -2.00
C VAL A 84 -5.00 7.56 -1.75
N LEU A 85 -4.63 8.49 -2.62
CA LEU A 85 -3.50 9.37 -2.36
C LEU A 85 -3.74 10.27 -1.16
N ASP A 86 -4.94 10.84 -1.06
CA ASP A 86 -5.32 11.68 0.07
C ASP A 86 -5.29 10.91 1.40
N MET A 87 -5.54 9.61 1.36
CA MET A 87 -5.48 8.77 2.56
C MET A 87 -4.06 8.39 2.96
N GLY A 88 -3.07 8.64 2.13
CA GLY A 88 -1.67 8.41 2.50
C GLY A 88 -0.98 7.28 1.76
N ALA A 89 -1.53 6.81 0.62
CA ALA A 89 -0.80 5.85 -0.20
C ALA A 89 0.52 6.46 -0.67
N GLY A 90 1.59 5.67 -0.61
CA GLY A 90 2.91 6.14 -1.03
C GLY A 90 3.09 6.14 -2.54
N ALA A 91 2.33 5.31 -3.24
CA ALA A 91 2.34 5.21 -4.69
C ALA A 91 1.07 4.53 -5.17
N LEU A 92 0.82 4.63 -6.47
CA LEU A 92 -0.32 3.97 -7.12
C LEU A 92 0.16 2.98 -8.17
N MET A 93 -0.59 1.89 -8.33
CA MET A 93 -0.48 1.01 -9.49
C MET A 93 -1.84 1.04 -10.19
N PHE A 94 -1.91 1.63 -11.37
CA PHE A 94 -3.19 1.75 -12.06
C PHE A 94 -3.64 0.39 -12.60
N PRO A 95 -4.94 0.05 -12.47
CA PRO A 95 -5.48 -1.18 -13.05
C PRO A 95 -5.53 -1.09 -14.57
N MET A 96 -5.55 -2.24 -15.21
CA MET A 96 -5.66 -2.32 -16.67
C MET A 96 -7.13 -2.20 -17.15
#